data_0e81a35079049025dd0a17bdf3e15d7f
#
_entry.id   0e81a35079049025dd0a17bdf3e15d7f
#
_cell.length_a   1.000
_cell.length_b   1.000
_cell.length_c   1.000
_cell.angle_alpha   90.00
_cell.angle_beta   90.00
_cell.angle_gamma   90.00
#
_symmetry.space_group_name_H-M   'P 1'
#
loop_
_entity.id
_entity.type
_entity.pdbx_description
1 polymer ?
#
loop_
_entity_poly.entity_id
_entity_poly.type
_entity_poly.pdbx_seq_one_letter_code
_entity_poly.pdbx_strand_id
1 'polypeptide(L)'
;VQNGLKNIDKFLSKSVEKGKLKPSEKDAVMGRIKGTTATADLKDVDLVVEVVIEDLELKKTVFKELDQLCRPDVILASNTSSMSITEIAAATKRPDRVCGMHFFNPVPLMKLVEIIRGMATSDETIATCTEMAKKMGKITVEVKKDSPGFIVNRCMIPHFVEAIRIVEEGVATVEDVDKAVKNGLNYPMGPFELMDLTGIDIAFFVVDYFYKELNKEMKWAAPTLLKSMVRANRLGRKTGAGWYDYSE
;
A
#
# COMPACT_ATOMS: atom_id res chain seq x y z
N VAL A 1 19.73 -3.88 1.12
CA VAL A 1 20.10 -2.73 1.97
C VAL A 1 20.70 -1.61 1.10
N GLN A 2 21.83 -1.85 0.40
CA GLN A 2 22.53 -0.79 -0.37
C GLN A 2 21.67 -0.07 -1.39
N ASN A 3 20.83 -0.80 -2.15
CA ASN A 3 19.91 -0.20 -3.12
C ASN A 3 18.84 0.68 -2.43
N GLY A 4 18.36 0.28 -1.25
CA GLY A 4 17.43 1.08 -0.47
C GLY A 4 18.04 2.42 -0.04
N LEU A 5 19.25 2.38 0.52
CA LEU A 5 19.98 3.59 0.91
C LEU A 5 20.25 4.52 -0.28
N LYS A 6 20.67 3.96 -1.43
CA LYS A 6 20.87 4.74 -2.67
C LYS A 6 19.58 5.41 -3.16
N ASN A 7 18.44 4.71 -3.07
CA ASN A 7 17.13 5.27 -3.48
C ASN A 7 16.71 6.42 -2.57
N ILE A 8 16.92 6.29 -1.25
CA ILE A 8 16.65 7.36 -0.28
C ILE A 8 17.55 8.57 -0.57
N ASP A 9 18.86 8.34 -0.73
CA ASP A 9 19.80 9.40 -1.06
C ASP A 9 19.42 10.16 -2.36
N LYS A 10 19.10 9.41 -3.42
CA LYS A 10 18.63 9.98 -4.70
C LYS A 10 17.37 10.83 -4.54
N PHE A 11 16.40 10.38 -3.71
CA PHE A 11 15.18 11.14 -3.45
C PHE A 11 15.46 12.44 -2.70
N LEU A 12 16.29 12.38 -1.66
CA LEU A 12 16.70 13.55 -0.88
C LEU A 12 17.54 14.52 -1.73
N SER A 13 18.44 14.03 -2.58
CA SER A 13 19.23 14.86 -3.52
C SER A 13 18.33 15.66 -4.46
N LYS A 14 17.30 15.02 -5.04
CA LYS A 14 16.30 15.73 -5.85
C LYS A 14 15.54 16.81 -5.06
N SER A 15 15.35 16.63 -3.76
CA SER A 15 14.70 17.61 -2.91
C SER A 15 15.63 18.81 -2.64
N VAL A 16 16.94 18.57 -2.52
CA VAL A 16 17.96 19.61 -2.42
C VAL A 16 18.06 20.42 -3.73
N GLU A 17 18.14 19.73 -4.87
CA GLU A 17 18.16 20.37 -6.21
C GLU A 17 16.96 21.28 -6.46
N LYS A 18 15.80 20.91 -5.91
CA LYS A 18 14.54 21.70 -5.99
C LYS A 18 14.43 22.78 -4.91
N GLY A 19 15.47 23.00 -4.10
CA GLY A 19 15.46 23.98 -3.01
C GLY A 19 14.48 23.67 -1.86
N LYS A 20 13.98 22.44 -1.77
CA LYS A 20 13.03 22.00 -0.73
C LYS A 20 13.71 21.46 0.54
N LEU A 21 15.00 21.19 0.47
CA LEU A 21 15.82 20.67 1.56
C LEU A 21 17.22 21.28 1.45
N LYS A 22 17.85 21.62 2.57
CA LYS A 22 19.26 22.07 2.59
C LYS A 22 20.19 20.85 2.52
N PRO A 23 21.41 20.99 1.92
CA PRO A 23 22.40 19.91 1.92
C PRO A 23 22.68 19.33 3.32
N SER A 24 22.88 20.21 4.32
CA SER A 24 23.13 19.80 5.71
C SER A 24 21.96 19.03 6.34
N GLU A 25 20.72 19.33 5.96
CA GLU A 25 19.55 18.59 6.42
C GLU A 25 19.48 17.19 5.78
N LYS A 26 19.83 17.07 4.48
CA LYS A 26 20.00 15.78 3.80
C LYS A 26 21.02 14.92 4.54
N ASP A 27 22.21 15.46 4.81
CA ASP A 27 23.29 14.73 5.50
C ASP A 27 22.85 14.28 6.90
N ALA A 28 22.14 15.14 7.64
CA ALA A 28 21.59 14.81 8.95
C ALA A 28 20.52 13.70 8.87
N VAL A 29 19.68 13.67 7.82
CA VAL A 29 18.71 12.58 7.61
C VAL A 29 19.44 11.28 7.29
N MET A 30 20.38 11.29 6.34
CA MET A 30 21.14 10.09 5.96
C MET A 30 21.94 9.52 7.12
N GLY A 31 22.53 10.39 7.98
CA GLY A 31 23.28 9.98 9.16
C GLY A 31 22.45 9.25 10.24
N ARG A 32 21.12 9.42 10.23
CA ARG A 32 20.21 8.70 11.15
C ARG A 32 19.74 7.36 10.62
N ILE A 33 19.99 7.05 9.34
CA ILE A 33 19.52 5.80 8.71
C ILE A 33 20.63 4.73 8.83
N LYS A 34 20.35 3.68 9.57
CA LYS A 34 21.21 2.50 9.68
C LYS A 34 20.59 1.35 8.91
N GLY A 35 21.29 0.85 7.90
CA GLY A 35 20.88 -0.35 7.17
C GLY A 35 21.51 -1.61 7.75
N THR A 36 20.71 -2.65 7.93
CA THR A 36 21.20 -3.96 8.41
C THR A 36 20.54 -5.11 7.63
N THR A 37 21.20 -6.26 7.61
CA THR A 37 20.63 -7.55 7.18
C THR A 37 20.49 -8.52 8.36
N ALA A 38 20.90 -8.11 9.55
CA ALA A 38 20.78 -8.88 10.77
C ALA A 38 19.50 -8.52 11.51
N THR A 39 18.52 -9.41 11.55
CA THR A 39 17.25 -9.21 12.26
C THR A 39 17.48 -8.92 13.76
N ALA A 40 18.54 -9.48 14.34
CA ALA A 40 18.91 -9.25 15.74
C ALA A 40 19.16 -7.77 16.10
N ASP A 41 19.47 -6.92 15.13
CA ASP A 41 19.64 -5.48 15.35
C ASP A 41 18.30 -4.76 15.68
N LEU A 42 17.17 -5.44 15.49
CA LEU A 42 15.83 -4.90 15.76
C LEU A 42 15.36 -5.14 17.22
N LYS A 43 16.15 -5.80 18.05
CA LYS A 43 15.75 -6.17 19.43
C LYS A 43 15.38 -4.97 20.31
N ASP A 44 16.03 -3.81 20.11
CA ASP A 44 15.93 -2.62 20.97
C ASP A 44 15.14 -1.47 20.30
N VAL A 45 14.38 -1.74 19.22
CA VAL A 45 13.54 -0.74 18.56
C VAL A 45 12.24 -0.52 19.35
N ASP A 46 11.55 0.59 19.08
CA ASP A 46 10.27 0.95 19.73
C ASP A 46 9.08 0.60 18.85
N LEU A 47 9.26 0.56 17.53
CA LEU A 47 8.24 0.25 16.53
C LEU A 47 8.89 -0.47 15.35
N VAL A 48 8.26 -1.53 14.89
CA VAL A 48 8.59 -2.18 13.60
C VAL A 48 7.46 -1.92 12.61
N VAL A 49 7.81 -1.54 11.37
CA VAL A 49 6.87 -1.51 10.24
C VAL A 49 7.34 -2.53 9.22
N GLU A 50 6.63 -3.64 9.09
CA GLU A 50 6.91 -4.71 8.14
C GLU A 50 6.42 -4.31 6.74
N VAL A 51 7.27 -4.51 5.73
CA VAL A 51 7.01 -4.19 4.32
C VAL A 51 7.58 -5.30 3.40
N VAL A 52 7.43 -6.56 3.79
CA VAL A 52 7.81 -7.69 2.91
C VAL A 52 6.78 -7.87 1.79
N ILE A 53 7.07 -8.76 0.83
CA ILE A 53 6.15 -9.07 -0.26
C ILE A 53 4.76 -9.49 0.28
N GLU A 54 3.72 -9.30 -0.53
CA GLU A 54 2.32 -9.49 -0.15
C GLU A 54 1.98 -11.00 -0.15
N ASP A 55 2.53 -11.71 0.83
CA ASP A 55 2.33 -13.13 1.12
C ASP A 55 2.01 -13.29 2.61
N LEU A 56 0.82 -13.80 2.92
CA LEU A 56 0.31 -13.87 4.28
C LEU A 56 1.13 -14.79 5.18
N GLU A 57 1.55 -15.95 4.69
CA GLU A 57 2.32 -16.92 5.47
C GLU A 57 3.73 -16.40 5.76
N LEU A 58 4.34 -15.69 4.79
CA LEU A 58 5.60 -15.00 5.02
C LEU A 58 5.44 -13.91 6.10
N LYS A 59 4.39 -13.08 6.01
CA LYS A 59 4.14 -12.04 7.02
C LYS A 59 3.93 -12.64 8.42
N LYS A 60 3.15 -13.71 8.54
CA LYS A 60 2.96 -14.43 9.82
C LYS A 60 4.27 -14.98 10.38
N THR A 61 5.14 -15.51 9.51
CA THR A 61 6.47 -15.99 9.91
C THR A 61 7.34 -14.84 10.42
N VAL A 62 7.40 -13.73 9.70
CA VAL A 62 8.15 -12.53 10.11
C VAL A 62 7.62 -11.98 11.45
N PHE A 63 6.31 -11.89 11.62
CA PHE A 63 5.72 -11.39 12.88
C PHE A 63 6.01 -12.32 14.06
N LYS A 64 6.00 -13.63 13.85
CA LYS A 64 6.37 -14.62 14.87
C LYS A 64 7.85 -14.49 15.28
N GLU A 65 8.75 -14.24 14.32
CA GLU A 65 10.17 -14.00 14.61
C GLU A 65 10.38 -12.68 15.37
N LEU A 66 9.73 -11.60 14.94
CA LEU A 66 9.78 -10.29 15.60
C LEU A 66 9.20 -10.34 17.02
N ASP A 67 8.12 -11.11 17.22
CA ASP A 67 7.51 -11.31 18.54
C ASP A 67 8.47 -11.97 19.54
N GLN A 68 9.33 -12.86 19.08
CA GLN A 68 10.34 -13.51 19.92
C GLN A 68 11.56 -12.63 20.15
N LEU A 69 11.91 -11.78 19.19
CA LEU A 69 13.12 -10.97 19.18
C LEU A 69 12.97 -9.65 19.95
N CYS A 70 11.88 -8.93 19.68
CA CYS A 70 11.68 -7.59 20.21
C CYS A 70 11.16 -7.63 21.66
N ARG A 71 11.47 -6.57 22.42
CA ARG A 71 10.90 -6.38 23.77
C ARG A 71 9.37 -6.48 23.76
N PRO A 72 8.71 -6.91 24.86
CA PRO A 72 7.26 -7.11 24.91
C PRO A 72 6.43 -5.84 24.64
N ASP A 73 7.00 -4.65 24.88
CA ASP A 73 6.36 -3.35 24.71
C ASP A 73 6.41 -2.82 23.26
N VAL A 74 7.20 -3.43 22.37
CA VAL A 74 7.36 -3.01 20.99
C VAL A 74 6.07 -3.25 20.19
N ILE A 75 5.65 -2.23 19.44
CA ILE A 75 4.52 -2.34 18.51
C ILE A 75 5.04 -2.93 17.20
N LEU A 76 4.31 -3.91 16.67
CA LEU A 76 4.56 -4.52 15.37
C LEU A 76 3.46 -4.11 14.39
N ALA A 77 3.81 -3.32 13.37
CA ALA A 77 2.88 -2.85 12.36
C ALA A 77 3.17 -3.51 11.01
N SER A 78 2.11 -3.80 10.22
CA SER A 78 2.24 -4.23 8.83
C SER A 78 1.79 -3.14 7.87
N ASN A 79 2.55 -2.96 6.77
CA ASN A 79 2.16 -2.07 5.67
C ASN A 79 1.36 -2.80 4.58
N THR A 80 0.81 -3.97 4.86
CA THR A 80 -0.05 -4.67 3.90
C THR A 80 -1.16 -3.75 3.37
N SER A 81 -1.52 -3.93 2.11
CA SER A 81 -2.57 -3.15 1.45
C SER A 81 -3.95 -3.82 1.52
N SER A 82 -4.00 -5.13 1.81
CA SER A 82 -5.24 -5.90 1.67
C SER A 82 -5.40 -7.05 2.66
N MET A 83 -4.30 -7.55 3.25
CA MET A 83 -4.33 -8.74 4.10
C MET A 83 -4.83 -8.43 5.52
N SER A 84 -5.41 -9.44 6.16
CA SER A 84 -5.96 -9.33 7.51
C SER A 84 -4.90 -9.05 8.56
N ILE A 85 -4.99 -7.91 9.22
CA ILE A 85 -4.19 -7.54 10.38
C ILE A 85 -4.49 -8.47 11.55
N THR A 86 -5.74 -8.87 11.71
CA THR A 86 -6.18 -9.83 12.74
C THR A 86 -5.46 -11.17 12.60
N GLU A 87 -5.35 -11.67 11.36
CA GLU A 87 -4.69 -12.95 11.10
C GLU A 87 -3.17 -12.87 11.30
N ILE A 88 -2.54 -11.77 10.88
CA ILE A 88 -1.12 -11.50 11.14
C ILE A 88 -0.86 -11.42 12.66
N ALA A 89 -1.71 -10.69 13.40
CA ALA A 89 -1.59 -10.53 14.84
C ALA A 89 -1.71 -11.86 15.60
N ALA A 90 -2.57 -12.77 15.13
CA ALA A 90 -2.76 -14.09 15.73
C ALA A 90 -1.50 -14.97 15.69
N ALA A 91 -0.51 -14.64 14.85
CA ALA A 91 0.78 -15.33 14.83
C ALA A 91 1.72 -14.90 15.98
N THR A 92 1.36 -13.88 16.78
CA THR A 92 2.15 -13.31 17.87
C THR A 92 1.53 -13.60 19.24
N LYS A 93 2.31 -13.37 20.31
CA LYS A 93 1.82 -13.44 21.70
C LYS A 93 1.37 -12.08 22.24
N ARG A 94 1.44 -11.02 21.40
CA ARG A 94 1.07 -9.63 21.70
C ARG A 94 0.09 -9.05 20.66
N PRO A 95 -1.06 -9.71 20.39
CA PRO A 95 -1.97 -9.25 19.35
C PRO A 95 -2.56 -7.85 19.62
N ASP A 96 -2.55 -7.41 20.88
CA ASP A 96 -2.93 -6.07 21.31
C ASP A 96 -1.92 -4.99 20.88
N ARG A 97 -0.66 -5.36 20.61
CA ARG A 97 0.42 -4.49 20.11
C ARG A 97 0.70 -4.67 18.61
N VAL A 98 -0.24 -5.27 17.88
CA VAL A 98 -0.17 -5.39 16.42
C VAL A 98 -1.24 -4.53 15.78
N CYS A 99 -0.85 -3.77 14.72
CA CYS A 99 -1.77 -2.96 13.91
C CYS A 99 -1.33 -2.92 12.45
N GLY A 100 -2.17 -2.36 11.58
CA GLY A 100 -1.77 -1.95 10.24
C GLY A 100 -1.32 -0.48 10.22
N MET A 101 -0.27 -0.19 9.47
CA MET A 101 0.14 1.17 9.09
C MET A 101 0.30 1.20 7.56
N HIS A 102 -0.80 1.41 6.86
CA HIS A 102 -0.84 1.36 5.40
C HIS A 102 -0.45 2.70 4.80
N PHE A 103 0.75 2.75 4.24
CA PHE A 103 1.29 3.90 3.50
C PHE A 103 0.98 3.77 2.01
N PHE A 104 0.81 4.89 1.34
CA PHE A 104 0.53 4.95 -0.10
C PHE A 104 1.80 5.29 -0.89
N ASN A 105 2.01 4.58 -2.01
CA ASN A 105 3.17 4.77 -2.87
C ASN A 105 2.96 5.96 -3.84
N PRO A 106 3.94 6.86 -4.03
CA PRO A 106 5.24 6.95 -3.36
C PRO A 106 5.14 7.54 -1.95
N VAL A 107 5.64 6.79 -0.96
CA VAL A 107 5.50 7.14 0.47
C VAL A 107 5.92 8.58 0.81
N PRO A 108 7.02 9.14 0.28
CA PRO A 108 7.40 10.51 0.59
C PRO A 108 6.46 11.60 0.05
N LEU A 109 5.63 11.29 -0.95
CA LEU A 109 4.73 12.24 -1.61
C LEU A 109 3.29 12.11 -1.11
N MET A 110 2.83 10.89 -0.89
CA MET A 110 1.46 10.63 -0.44
C MET A 110 1.32 10.98 1.04
N LYS A 111 0.30 11.79 1.34
CA LYS A 111 0.10 12.33 2.70
C LYS A 111 -0.63 11.36 3.64
N LEU A 112 -1.45 10.47 3.10
CA LEU A 112 -2.33 9.60 3.89
C LEU A 112 -1.57 8.39 4.46
N VAL A 113 -1.92 8.03 5.69
CA VAL A 113 -1.65 6.72 6.30
C VAL A 113 -2.95 6.22 6.91
N GLU A 114 -3.38 5.03 6.55
CA GLU A 114 -4.45 4.33 7.24
C GLU A 114 -3.85 3.58 8.43
N ILE A 115 -4.45 3.74 9.61
CA ILE A 115 -4.09 2.98 10.83
C ILE A 115 -5.18 1.94 11.06
N ILE A 116 -4.85 0.67 10.90
CA ILE A 116 -5.81 -0.42 10.86
C ILE A 116 -5.82 -1.16 12.19
N ARG A 117 -7.00 -1.23 12.79
CA ARG A 117 -7.26 -2.00 13.99
C ARG A 117 -7.57 -3.45 13.63
N GLY A 118 -6.73 -4.39 14.07
CA GLY A 118 -7.08 -5.81 14.13
C GLY A 118 -8.02 -6.08 15.30
N MET A 119 -8.55 -7.29 15.39
CA MET A 119 -9.57 -7.66 16.39
C MET A 119 -9.12 -7.40 17.84
N ALA A 120 -7.85 -7.63 18.17
CA ALA A 120 -7.30 -7.50 19.50
C ALA A 120 -6.45 -6.22 19.70
N THR A 121 -6.24 -5.40 18.69
CA THR A 121 -5.39 -4.20 18.75
C THR A 121 -5.90 -3.22 19.81
N SER A 122 -5.03 -2.82 20.74
CA SER A 122 -5.38 -1.90 21.84
C SER A 122 -5.53 -0.45 21.36
N ASP A 123 -6.26 0.36 22.14
CA ASP A 123 -6.39 1.80 21.89
C ASP A 123 -5.04 2.51 22.02
N GLU A 124 -4.19 2.07 22.92
CA GLU A 124 -2.82 2.57 23.10
C GLU A 124 -1.98 2.38 21.85
N THR A 125 -2.05 1.18 21.21
CA THR A 125 -1.35 0.87 19.97
C THR A 125 -1.80 1.78 18.84
N ILE A 126 -3.12 1.98 18.67
CA ILE A 126 -3.68 2.88 17.66
C ILE A 126 -3.25 4.32 17.90
N ALA A 127 -3.33 4.80 19.14
CA ALA A 127 -2.93 6.16 19.48
C ALA A 127 -1.44 6.39 19.21
N THR A 128 -0.57 5.47 19.59
CA THR A 128 0.88 5.55 19.40
C THR A 128 1.24 5.59 17.89
N CYS A 129 0.67 4.69 17.08
CA CYS A 129 0.91 4.67 15.64
C CYS A 129 0.35 5.92 14.95
N THR A 130 -0.80 6.41 15.37
CA THR A 130 -1.40 7.66 14.88
C THR A 130 -0.48 8.85 15.14
N GLU A 131 0.02 9.00 16.37
CA GLU A 131 0.94 10.09 16.74
C GLU A 131 2.29 9.96 16.00
N MET A 132 2.81 8.75 15.83
CA MET A 132 4.02 8.53 15.04
C MET A 132 3.83 8.96 13.58
N ALA A 133 2.72 8.57 12.93
CA ALA A 133 2.43 8.98 11.57
C ALA A 133 2.25 10.51 11.45
N LYS A 134 1.60 11.17 12.40
CA LYS A 134 1.50 12.64 12.45
C LYS A 134 2.88 13.31 12.58
N LYS A 135 3.78 12.77 13.41
CA LYS A 135 5.17 13.26 13.53
C LYS A 135 5.95 13.12 12.22
N MET A 136 5.60 12.15 11.37
CA MET A 136 6.12 12.02 10.01
C MET A 136 5.49 13.01 9.01
N GLY A 137 4.60 13.90 9.46
CA GLY A 137 3.88 14.85 8.61
C GLY A 137 2.73 14.23 7.81
N LYS A 138 2.23 13.06 8.23
CA LYS A 138 1.13 12.37 7.57
C LYS A 138 -0.24 12.76 8.13
N ILE A 139 -1.24 12.66 7.27
CA ILE A 139 -2.66 12.69 7.65
C ILE A 139 -3.06 11.25 7.96
N THR A 140 -3.71 11.03 9.09
CA THR A 140 -4.10 9.68 9.50
C THR A 140 -5.61 9.52 9.48
N VAL A 141 -6.06 8.32 9.10
CA VAL A 141 -7.43 7.84 9.31
C VAL A 141 -7.38 6.50 10.02
N GLU A 142 -8.29 6.29 10.97
CA GLU A 142 -8.43 5.00 11.64
C GLU A 142 -9.39 4.11 10.86
N VAL A 143 -8.95 2.91 10.54
CA VAL A 143 -9.79 1.81 10.06
C VAL A 143 -10.22 1.00 11.27
N LYS A 144 -11.44 1.25 11.76
CA LYS A 144 -11.96 0.74 13.04
C LYS A 144 -12.14 -0.78 13.09
N LYS A 145 -12.21 -1.41 11.93
CA LYS A 145 -12.38 -2.86 11.82
C LYS A 145 -11.54 -3.36 10.64
N ASP A 146 -10.73 -4.37 10.90
CA ASP A 146 -9.98 -5.08 9.89
C ASP A 146 -10.91 -5.60 8.78
N SER A 147 -10.63 -5.22 7.56
CA SER A 147 -11.43 -5.56 6.38
C SER A 147 -10.54 -5.49 5.14
N PRO A 148 -10.67 -6.41 4.18
CA PRO A 148 -9.90 -6.38 2.94
C PRO A 148 -9.91 -5.02 2.24
N GLY A 149 -8.71 -4.49 1.97
CA GLY A 149 -8.52 -3.20 1.27
C GLY A 149 -8.85 -1.95 2.06
N PHE A 150 -9.16 -2.10 3.35
CA PHE A 150 -9.36 -0.99 4.30
C PHE A 150 -10.39 0.03 3.80
N ILE A 151 -10.03 1.32 3.68
CA ILE A 151 -10.96 2.36 3.19
C ILE A 151 -10.66 2.67 1.72
N VAL A 152 -9.43 3.08 1.39
CA VAL A 152 -9.11 3.63 0.06
C VAL A 152 -9.26 2.57 -1.03
N ASN A 153 -8.63 1.41 -0.86
CA ASN A 153 -8.73 0.34 -1.88
C ASN A 153 -10.17 -0.19 -1.97
N ARG A 154 -10.89 -0.26 -0.85
CA ARG A 154 -12.29 -0.69 -0.85
C ARG A 154 -13.22 0.28 -1.58
N CYS A 155 -12.91 1.57 -1.62
CA CYS A 155 -13.61 2.55 -2.47
C CYS A 155 -13.14 2.50 -3.93
N MET A 156 -11.84 2.32 -4.14
CA MET A 156 -11.22 2.39 -5.47
C MET A 156 -11.54 1.17 -6.34
N ILE A 157 -11.53 -0.03 -5.78
CA ILE A 157 -11.69 -1.26 -6.56
C ILE A 157 -13.06 -1.37 -7.26
N PRO A 158 -14.22 -1.09 -6.63
CA PRO A 158 -15.49 -1.04 -7.34
C PRO A 158 -15.51 -0.01 -8.46
N HIS A 159 -14.82 1.12 -8.27
CA HIS A 159 -14.69 2.14 -9.29
C HIS A 159 -13.93 1.61 -10.51
N PHE A 160 -12.85 0.85 -10.33
CA PHE A 160 -12.15 0.20 -11.43
C PHE A 160 -13.01 -0.85 -12.13
N VAL A 161 -13.68 -1.71 -11.35
CA VAL A 161 -14.57 -2.74 -11.89
C VAL A 161 -15.67 -2.13 -12.75
N GLU A 162 -16.30 -1.05 -12.26
CA GLU A 162 -17.38 -0.37 -12.99
C GLU A 162 -16.83 0.35 -14.24
N ALA A 163 -15.70 1.03 -14.17
CA ALA A 163 -15.06 1.65 -15.32
C ALA A 163 -14.81 0.63 -16.45
N ILE A 164 -14.32 -0.57 -16.10
CA ILE A 164 -14.08 -1.64 -17.07
C ILE A 164 -15.38 -2.16 -17.66
N ARG A 165 -16.45 -2.30 -16.86
CA ARG A 165 -17.77 -2.72 -17.35
C ARG A 165 -18.37 -1.74 -18.35
N ILE A 166 -18.25 -0.43 -18.10
CA ILE A 166 -18.68 0.61 -19.05
C ILE A 166 -18.04 0.39 -20.43
N VAL A 167 -16.76 0.01 -20.45
CA VAL A 167 -16.05 -0.28 -21.72
C VAL A 167 -16.48 -1.64 -22.30
N GLU A 168 -16.62 -2.70 -21.48
CA GLU A 168 -17.11 -4.02 -21.93
C GLU A 168 -18.51 -3.95 -22.56
N GLU A 169 -19.38 -3.11 -22.02
CA GLU A 169 -20.76 -2.91 -22.48
C GLU A 169 -20.86 -1.97 -23.68
N GLY A 170 -19.74 -1.38 -24.10
CA GLY A 170 -19.68 -0.46 -25.24
C GLY A 170 -20.33 0.91 -24.97
N VAL A 171 -20.50 1.28 -23.71
CA VAL A 171 -21.08 2.58 -23.34
C VAL A 171 -20.11 3.72 -23.64
N ALA A 172 -18.81 3.53 -23.43
CA ALA A 172 -17.77 4.51 -23.72
C ALA A 172 -16.43 3.84 -24.02
N THR A 173 -15.50 4.62 -24.61
CA THR A 173 -14.11 4.17 -24.79
C THR A 173 -13.30 4.35 -23.50
N VAL A 174 -12.12 3.71 -23.44
CA VAL A 174 -11.15 3.87 -22.34
C VAL A 174 -10.82 5.35 -22.12
N GLU A 175 -10.54 6.07 -23.21
CA GLU A 175 -10.17 7.48 -23.21
C GLU A 175 -11.31 8.37 -22.70
N ASP A 176 -12.54 8.08 -23.12
CA ASP A 176 -13.72 8.87 -22.72
C ASP A 176 -14.06 8.65 -21.24
N VAL A 177 -13.93 7.43 -20.71
CA VAL A 177 -14.09 7.17 -19.27
C VAL A 177 -13.06 7.94 -18.45
N ASP A 178 -11.77 7.86 -18.81
CA ASP A 178 -10.72 8.59 -18.09
C ASP A 178 -10.94 10.11 -18.17
N LYS A 179 -11.31 10.62 -19.35
CA LYS A 179 -11.63 12.04 -19.55
C LYS A 179 -12.83 12.49 -18.71
N ALA A 180 -13.89 11.67 -18.67
CA ALA A 180 -15.09 11.96 -17.89
C ALA A 180 -14.80 11.99 -16.40
N VAL A 181 -14.07 11.00 -15.88
CA VAL A 181 -13.69 10.93 -14.46
C VAL A 181 -12.76 12.08 -14.06
N LYS A 182 -11.77 12.41 -14.87
CA LYS A 182 -10.88 13.55 -14.59
C LYS A 182 -11.61 14.88 -14.54
N ASN A 183 -12.51 15.13 -15.49
CA ASN A 183 -13.15 16.45 -15.61
C ASN A 183 -14.49 16.54 -14.88
N GLY A 184 -15.21 15.42 -14.73
CA GLY A 184 -16.50 15.39 -14.04
C GLY A 184 -16.39 15.19 -12.53
N LEU A 185 -15.37 14.46 -12.06
CA LEU A 185 -15.13 14.20 -10.65
C LEU A 185 -13.86 14.91 -10.11
N ASN A 186 -13.16 15.65 -10.95
CA ASN A 186 -11.91 16.36 -10.60
C ASN A 186 -10.82 15.42 -10.05
N TYR A 187 -10.73 14.21 -10.58
CA TYR A 187 -9.67 13.29 -10.23
C TYR A 187 -8.38 13.68 -10.97
N PRO A 188 -7.20 13.55 -10.34
CA PRO A 188 -5.92 13.87 -10.97
C PRO A 188 -5.56 12.91 -12.11
N MET A 189 -6.16 11.72 -12.12
CA MET A 189 -5.90 10.62 -13.06
C MET A 189 -7.18 9.81 -13.24
N GLY A 190 -7.42 9.35 -14.47
CA GLY A 190 -8.54 8.45 -14.74
C GLY A 190 -8.27 7.02 -14.26
N PRO A 191 -9.30 6.17 -14.15
CA PRO A 191 -9.16 4.81 -13.63
C PRO A 191 -8.23 3.93 -14.48
N PHE A 192 -8.23 4.07 -15.79
CA PHE A 192 -7.39 3.29 -16.70
C PHE A 192 -5.93 3.76 -16.67
N GLU A 193 -5.70 5.08 -16.66
CA GLU A 193 -4.37 5.65 -16.47
C GLU A 193 -3.75 5.19 -15.14
N LEU A 194 -4.57 5.11 -14.07
CA LEU A 194 -4.13 4.70 -12.75
C LEU A 194 -3.82 3.19 -12.72
N MET A 195 -4.63 2.34 -13.35
CA MET A 195 -4.35 0.92 -13.47
C MET A 195 -3.06 0.66 -14.27
N ASP A 196 -2.81 1.41 -15.35
CA ASP A 196 -1.59 1.30 -16.14
C ASP A 196 -0.33 1.75 -15.36
N LEU A 197 -0.49 2.76 -14.49
CA LEU A 197 0.59 3.23 -13.64
C LEU A 197 0.94 2.23 -12.52
N THR A 198 -0.07 1.63 -11.89
CA THR A 198 0.11 0.74 -10.73
C THR A 198 0.35 -0.71 -11.14
N GLY A 199 -0.12 -1.10 -12.29
CA GLY A 199 -0.07 -2.44 -12.86
C GLY A 199 -1.45 -3.12 -12.90
N ILE A 200 -1.86 -3.52 -14.09
CA ILE A 200 -3.15 -4.19 -14.34
C ILE A 200 -3.22 -5.55 -13.63
N ASP A 201 -2.12 -6.26 -13.51
CA ASP A 201 -2.00 -7.50 -12.74
C ASP A 201 -2.22 -7.27 -11.23
N ILE A 202 -1.75 -6.15 -10.70
CA ILE A 202 -2.00 -5.76 -9.30
C ILE A 202 -3.49 -5.46 -9.11
N ALA A 203 -4.10 -4.70 -10.03
CA ALA A 203 -5.54 -4.45 -10.00
C ALA A 203 -6.34 -5.78 -10.04
N PHE A 204 -5.97 -6.71 -10.94
CA PHE A 204 -6.61 -8.02 -11.03
C PHE A 204 -6.46 -8.82 -9.73
N PHE A 205 -5.24 -8.88 -9.17
CA PHE A 205 -4.98 -9.59 -7.91
C PHE A 205 -5.88 -9.07 -6.78
N VAL A 206 -5.98 -7.74 -6.63
CA VAL A 206 -6.79 -7.14 -5.55
C VAL A 206 -8.28 -7.37 -5.78
N VAL A 207 -8.77 -7.26 -7.01
CA VAL A 207 -10.16 -7.55 -7.38
C VAL A 207 -10.52 -9.02 -7.04
N ASP A 208 -9.66 -9.97 -7.44
CA ASP A 208 -9.85 -11.40 -7.18
C ASP A 208 -9.80 -11.73 -5.67
N TYR A 209 -8.87 -11.11 -4.95
CA TYR A 209 -8.79 -11.21 -3.49
C TYR A 209 -10.08 -10.70 -2.82
N PHE A 210 -10.56 -9.52 -3.20
CA PHE A 210 -11.81 -8.97 -2.66
C PHE A 210 -13.01 -9.85 -2.96
N TYR A 211 -13.09 -10.41 -4.16
CA TYR A 211 -14.15 -11.34 -4.53
C TYR A 211 -14.15 -12.57 -3.61
N LYS A 212 -12.98 -13.11 -3.30
CA LYS A 212 -12.84 -14.29 -2.41
C LYS A 212 -13.20 -13.96 -0.96
N GLU A 213 -12.68 -12.85 -0.44
CA GLU A 213 -12.78 -12.50 0.97
C GLU A 213 -14.10 -11.80 1.33
N LEU A 214 -14.76 -11.13 0.38
CA LEU A 214 -15.99 -10.37 0.60
C LEU A 214 -17.23 -11.10 0.05
N ASN A 215 -17.38 -12.38 0.43
CA ASN A 215 -18.56 -13.21 0.18
C ASN A 215 -18.91 -13.43 -1.30
N LYS A 216 -17.98 -13.29 -2.22
CA LYS A 216 -18.18 -13.48 -3.67
C LYS A 216 -19.28 -12.59 -4.27
N GLU A 217 -19.48 -11.42 -3.70
CA GLU A 217 -20.43 -10.46 -4.26
C GLU A 217 -20.00 -10.00 -5.66
N MET A 218 -20.96 -9.90 -6.58
CA MET A 218 -20.71 -9.60 -8.00
C MET A 218 -20.02 -8.25 -8.24
N LYS A 219 -20.17 -7.29 -7.33
CA LYS A 219 -19.46 -6.00 -7.42
C LYS A 219 -17.94 -6.13 -7.35
N TRP A 220 -17.43 -7.23 -6.80
CA TRP A 220 -16.02 -7.57 -6.70
C TRP A 220 -15.56 -8.55 -7.80
N ALA A 221 -16.48 -9.07 -8.63
CA ALA A 221 -16.12 -10.03 -9.67
C ALA A 221 -15.28 -9.36 -10.76
N ALA A 222 -14.10 -9.93 -11.04
CA ALA A 222 -13.21 -9.41 -12.07
C ALA A 222 -13.87 -9.47 -13.45
N PRO A 223 -14.00 -8.33 -14.17
CA PRO A 223 -14.50 -8.28 -15.54
C PRO A 223 -13.66 -9.14 -16.48
N THR A 224 -14.29 -9.66 -17.55
CA THR A 224 -13.60 -10.53 -18.52
C THR A 224 -12.47 -9.81 -19.24
N LEU A 225 -12.68 -8.52 -19.55
CA LEU A 225 -11.68 -7.69 -20.20
C LEU A 225 -10.42 -7.53 -19.32
N LEU A 226 -10.56 -7.34 -18.02
CA LEU A 226 -9.44 -7.28 -17.09
C LEU A 226 -8.62 -8.58 -17.11
N LYS A 227 -9.30 -9.73 -17.08
CA LYS A 227 -8.65 -11.04 -17.19
C LYS A 227 -7.91 -11.21 -18.51
N SER A 228 -8.50 -10.70 -19.61
CA SER A 228 -7.91 -10.76 -20.95
C SER A 228 -6.65 -9.91 -21.04
N MET A 229 -6.64 -8.71 -20.46
CA MET A 229 -5.46 -7.83 -20.38
C MET A 229 -4.28 -8.53 -19.69
N VAL A 230 -4.54 -9.15 -18.52
CA VAL A 230 -3.50 -9.90 -17.79
C VAL A 230 -2.97 -11.07 -18.60
N ARG A 231 -3.86 -11.87 -19.21
CA ARG A 231 -3.47 -13.02 -20.07
C ARG A 231 -2.66 -12.60 -21.31
N ALA A 232 -2.95 -11.42 -21.84
CA ALA A 232 -2.22 -10.84 -22.97
C ALA A 232 -0.89 -10.18 -22.58
N ASN A 233 -0.49 -10.23 -21.30
CA ASN A 233 0.67 -9.53 -20.75
C ASN A 233 0.65 -8.00 -21.01
N ARG A 234 -0.55 -7.43 -21.18
CA ARG A 234 -0.76 -5.98 -21.24
C ARG A 234 -0.94 -5.46 -19.82
N LEU A 235 0.18 -5.23 -19.11
CA LEU A 235 0.17 -4.95 -17.67
C LEU A 235 0.38 -3.46 -17.35
N GLY A 236 0.27 -2.60 -18.33
CA GLY A 236 0.46 -1.16 -18.21
C GLY A 236 1.90 -0.71 -18.53
N ARG A 237 2.33 0.39 -17.95
CA ARG A 237 3.62 1.04 -18.25
C ARG A 237 4.82 0.11 -18.10
N LYS A 238 4.79 -0.82 -17.15
CA LYS A 238 5.90 -1.75 -16.90
C LYS A 238 6.16 -2.76 -18.04
N THR A 239 5.16 -2.99 -18.88
CA THR A 239 5.29 -3.87 -20.08
C THR A 239 5.24 -3.08 -21.39
N GLY A 240 5.21 -1.73 -21.33
CA GLY A 240 5.09 -0.88 -22.51
C GLY A 240 3.69 -0.84 -23.12
N ALA A 241 2.74 -1.62 -22.61
CA ALA A 241 1.37 -1.68 -23.09
C ALA A 241 0.39 -2.08 -21.97
N GLY A 242 -0.74 -1.40 -21.90
CA GLY A 242 -1.84 -1.65 -20.98
C GLY A 242 -3.15 -1.28 -21.66
N TRP A 243 -3.98 -0.51 -20.97
CA TRP A 243 -5.15 0.16 -21.54
C TRP A 243 -4.72 1.14 -22.63
N TYR A 244 -3.57 1.77 -22.43
CA TYR A 244 -2.88 2.61 -23.41
C TYR A 244 -1.60 1.94 -23.90
N ASP A 245 -1.09 2.41 -25.03
CA ASP A 245 0.24 2.01 -25.55
C ASP A 245 1.29 3.02 -25.06
N TYR A 246 2.43 2.51 -24.60
CA TYR A 246 3.58 3.24 -24.07
C TYR A 246 4.89 2.88 -24.79
N SER A 247 4.77 2.21 -25.95
CA SER A 247 5.91 1.83 -26.78
C SER A 247 6.38 3.04 -27.59
N GLU A 248 7.24 3.89 -26.98
CA GLU A 248 8.15 4.81 -27.68
C GLU A 248 9.56 4.64 -27.14
#